data_16303502bed6798cfa5e2ae2df644a3d
#
_entry.id   16303502bed6798cfa5e2ae2df644a3d
#
_cell.length_a   1.000
_cell.length_b   1.000
_cell.length_c   1.000
_cell.angle_alpha   90.00
_cell.angle_beta   90.00
_cell.angle_gamma   90.00
#
_symmetry.space_group_name_H-M   'P 1'
#
loop_
_entity.id
_entity.type
_entity.pdbx_description
1 polymer ?
#
loop_
_entity_poly.entity_id
_entity_poly.type
_entity_poly.pdbx_seq_one_letter_code
_entity_poly.pdbx_strand_id
1 'polypeptide(L)'
;MDYDGISKAGSMLGSGAVIVMDETVCMVKALERLSFFYYEESCGQCTPCREGTAWMYKVVHRIENGLGKPGDLDLLNGVLGNIMGRTICALGDAAALPVQSFLKHFGKEFEYHIEHKSCLVPKDVQWAGSGFHKATA
;
A
#
# COMPACT_ATOMS: atom_id res chain seq x y z
N MET A 1 -16.50 12.14 -14.82
CA MET A 1 -16.08 10.98 -13.99
C MET A 1 -17.34 10.22 -13.62
N ASP A 2 -17.46 8.99 -14.09
CA ASP A 2 -18.56 8.08 -13.76
C ASP A 2 -18.02 6.68 -13.50
N TYR A 3 -18.85 5.79 -12.95
CA TYR A 3 -18.43 4.43 -12.60
C TYR A 3 -17.94 3.63 -13.81
N ASP A 4 -18.66 3.73 -14.93
CA ASP A 4 -18.34 2.96 -16.15
C ASP A 4 -17.05 3.45 -16.81
N GLY A 5 -16.84 4.77 -16.87
CA GLY A 5 -15.64 5.37 -17.44
C GLY A 5 -14.39 5.02 -16.66
N ILE A 6 -14.44 5.10 -15.33
CA ILE A 6 -13.31 4.75 -14.45
C ILE A 6 -13.02 3.25 -14.49
N SER A 7 -14.06 2.40 -14.50
CA SER A 7 -13.92 0.96 -14.61
C SER A 7 -13.26 0.54 -15.95
N LYS A 8 -13.70 1.15 -17.07
CA LYS A 8 -13.09 0.93 -18.39
C LYS A 8 -11.62 1.38 -18.47
N ALA A 9 -11.24 2.40 -17.67
CA ALA A 9 -9.86 2.83 -17.52
C ALA A 9 -9.01 1.91 -16.64
N GLY A 10 -9.59 0.83 -16.10
CA GLY A 10 -8.88 -0.14 -15.26
C GLY A 10 -8.70 0.30 -13.81
N SER A 11 -9.55 1.21 -13.34
CA SER A 11 -9.56 1.70 -11.95
C SER A 11 -10.94 1.54 -11.33
N MET A 12 -11.14 2.06 -10.13
CA MET A 12 -12.41 2.02 -9.39
C MET A 12 -12.72 3.41 -8.84
N LEU A 13 -13.96 3.89 -9.06
CA LEU A 13 -14.37 5.20 -8.55
C LEU A 13 -14.42 5.25 -7.02
N GLY A 14 -14.77 4.14 -6.37
CA GLY A 14 -14.89 4.05 -4.91
C GLY A 14 -15.82 5.12 -4.35
N SER A 15 -15.34 5.88 -3.36
CA SER A 15 -16.04 7.02 -2.77
C SER A 15 -15.94 8.33 -3.57
N GLY A 16 -15.27 8.31 -4.72
CA GLY A 16 -15.04 9.50 -5.57
C GLY A 16 -13.90 10.39 -5.10
N ALA A 17 -13.09 9.96 -4.16
CA ALA A 17 -11.91 10.71 -3.72
C ALA A 17 -10.82 10.69 -4.79
N VAL A 18 -10.18 11.85 -5.03
CA VAL A 18 -9.05 12.00 -5.94
C VAL A 18 -7.90 12.61 -5.16
N ILE A 19 -6.76 11.91 -5.18
CA ILE A 19 -5.52 12.38 -4.56
C ILE A 19 -4.53 12.63 -5.68
N VAL A 20 -4.08 13.87 -5.83
CA VAL A 20 -3.06 14.25 -6.82
C VAL A 20 -1.70 14.26 -6.14
N MET A 21 -0.77 13.52 -6.72
CA MET A 21 0.61 13.42 -6.25
C MET A 21 1.54 13.69 -7.44
N ASP A 22 2.63 14.40 -7.19
CA ASP A 22 3.68 14.65 -8.17
C ASP A 22 4.88 13.71 -7.97
N GLU A 23 5.92 13.88 -8.78
CA GLU A 23 7.13 13.06 -8.73
C GLU A 23 7.98 13.21 -7.45
N THR A 24 7.64 14.14 -6.56
CA THR A 24 8.30 14.28 -5.26
C THR A 24 7.75 13.32 -4.20
N VAL A 25 6.65 12.63 -4.52
CA VAL A 25 6.02 11.67 -3.61
C VAL A 25 6.52 10.27 -3.91
N CYS A 26 7.20 9.66 -2.94
CA CYS A 26 7.55 8.25 -3.00
C CYS A 26 6.29 7.37 -2.90
N MET A 27 6.06 6.52 -3.91
CA MET A 27 4.87 5.66 -3.94
C MET A 27 4.94 4.54 -2.88
N VAL A 28 6.13 4.08 -2.51
CA VAL A 28 6.30 3.10 -1.42
C VAL A 28 5.86 3.72 -0.09
N LYS A 29 6.28 4.95 0.18
CA LYS A 29 5.86 5.70 1.37
C LYS A 29 4.37 6.03 1.38
N ALA A 30 3.80 6.39 0.24
CA ALA A 30 2.37 6.63 0.11
C ALA A 30 1.57 5.35 0.43
N LEU A 31 2.02 4.20 -0.10
CA LEU A 31 1.39 2.92 0.19
C LEU A 31 1.59 2.49 1.64
N GLU A 32 2.77 2.73 2.23
CA GLU A 32 3.02 2.48 3.65
C GLU A 32 1.97 3.19 4.52
N ARG A 33 1.74 4.48 4.26
CA ARG A 33 0.77 5.28 5.00
C ARG A 33 -0.65 4.75 4.86
N LEU A 34 -1.02 4.36 3.64
CA LEU A 34 -2.34 3.81 3.37
C LEU A 34 -2.53 2.42 4.02
N SER A 35 -1.51 1.57 3.94
CA SER A 35 -1.54 0.24 4.57
C SER A 35 -1.62 0.32 6.09
N PHE A 36 -0.95 1.30 6.70
CA PHE A 36 -1.07 1.58 8.13
C PHE A 36 -2.50 1.96 8.51
N PHE A 37 -3.13 2.84 7.74
CA PHE A 37 -4.53 3.21 7.96
C PHE A 37 -5.45 1.98 7.98
N TYR A 38 -5.36 1.11 6.98
CA TYR A 38 -6.20 -0.10 6.93
C TYR A 38 -5.90 -1.09 8.04
N TYR A 39 -4.64 -1.17 8.49
CA TYR A 39 -4.26 -1.98 9.64
C TYR A 39 -4.93 -1.47 10.93
N GLU A 40 -4.90 -0.17 11.20
CA GLU A 40 -5.52 0.44 12.39
C GLU A 40 -7.06 0.36 12.35
N GLU A 41 -7.68 0.52 11.17
CA GLU A 41 -9.13 0.52 11.01
C GLU A 41 -9.74 -0.89 10.91
N SER A 42 -8.94 -1.93 10.89
CA SER A 42 -9.45 -3.30 10.92
C SER A 42 -10.12 -3.58 12.27
N CYS A 43 -11.40 -3.98 12.24
CA CYS A 43 -12.13 -4.33 13.46
C CYS A 43 -11.65 -5.63 14.12
N GLY A 44 -10.74 -6.39 13.46
CA GLY A 44 -10.18 -7.62 13.95
C GLY A 44 -11.09 -8.87 13.92
N GLN A 45 -12.31 -8.75 13.35
CA GLN A 45 -13.30 -9.83 13.38
C GLN A 45 -12.86 -11.05 12.56
N CYS A 46 -12.47 -10.86 11.31
CA CYS A 46 -12.10 -11.98 10.43
C CYS A 46 -10.58 -12.08 10.25
N THR A 47 -10.06 -13.29 10.38
CA THR A 47 -8.62 -13.57 10.35
C THR A 47 -7.91 -13.03 9.11
N PRO A 48 -8.41 -13.19 7.87
CA PRO A 48 -7.71 -12.68 6.69
C PRO A 48 -7.47 -11.17 6.73
N CYS A 49 -8.45 -10.39 7.21
CA CYS A 49 -8.31 -8.95 7.37
C CYS A 49 -7.39 -8.62 8.54
N ARG A 50 -7.66 -9.15 9.75
CA ARG A 50 -6.90 -8.86 10.98
C ARG A 50 -5.40 -9.10 10.79
N GLU A 51 -5.04 -10.28 10.29
CA GLU A 51 -3.64 -10.66 10.13
C GLU A 51 -3.04 -10.11 8.83
N GLY A 52 -3.82 -10.15 7.74
CA GLY A 52 -3.34 -9.76 6.42
C GLY A 52 -3.04 -8.27 6.30
N THR A 53 -3.86 -7.38 6.86
CA THR A 53 -3.56 -5.93 6.85
C THR A 53 -2.30 -5.62 7.65
N ALA A 54 -2.09 -6.29 8.79
CA ALA A 54 -0.86 -6.17 9.57
C ALA A 54 0.37 -6.65 8.79
N TRP A 55 0.25 -7.75 8.04
CA TRP A 55 1.35 -8.27 7.23
C TRP A 55 1.67 -7.37 6.04
N MET A 56 0.65 -6.89 5.32
CA MET A 56 0.85 -5.92 4.25
C MET A 56 1.60 -4.68 4.75
N TYR A 57 1.12 -4.07 5.83
CA TYR A 57 1.80 -2.91 6.43
C TYR A 57 3.24 -3.21 6.80
N LYS A 58 3.51 -4.30 7.55
CA LYS A 58 4.87 -4.67 7.98
C LYS A 58 5.83 -4.89 6.81
N VAL A 59 5.37 -5.50 5.72
CA VAL A 59 6.21 -5.73 4.55
C VAL A 59 6.49 -4.43 3.82
N VAL A 60 5.48 -3.59 3.56
CA VAL A 60 5.67 -2.29 2.92
C VAL A 60 6.55 -1.38 3.79
N HIS A 61 6.31 -1.34 5.10
CA HIS A 61 7.11 -0.58 6.06
C HIS A 61 8.60 -0.98 6.03
N ARG A 62 8.91 -2.26 6.00
CA ARG A 62 10.32 -2.68 5.91
C ARG A 62 10.96 -2.34 4.57
N ILE A 63 10.20 -2.39 3.46
CA ILE A 63 10.70 -1.98 2.13
C ILE A 63 11.04 -0.49 2.15
N GLU A 64 10.14 0.37 2.66
CA GLU A 64 10.36 1.82 2.76
C GLU A 64 11.59 2.16 3.62
N ASN A 65 11.81 1.41 4.69
CA ASN A 65 12.95 1.64 5.60
C ASN A 65 14.27 0.96 5.17
N GLY A 66 14.38 0.52 3.92
CA GLY A 66 15.60 -0.10 3.40
C GLY A 66 15.88 -1.52 3.93
N LEU A 67 14.91 -2.13 4.58
CA LEU A 67 15.00 -3.50 5.11
C LEU A 67 14.31 -4.54 4.22
N GLY A 68 13.91 -4.11 3.01
CA GLY A 68 13.27 -4.97 2.01
C GLY A 68 14.14 -6.16 1.63
N LYS A 69 13.52 -7.29 1.36
CA LYS A 69 14.17 -8.55 1.02
C LYS A 69 13.74 -9.02 -0.36
N PRO A 70 14.61 -9.72 -1.11
CA PRO A 70 14.18 -10.44 -2.31
C PRO A 70 12.99 -11.35 -1.99
N GLY A 71 11.95 -11.31 -2.83
CA GLY A 71 10.71 -12.06 -2.61
C GLY A 71 9.61 -11.33 -1.82
N ASP A 72 9.86 -10.11 -1.31
CA ASP A 72 8.82 -9.34 -0.59
C ASP A 72 7.62 -8.98 -1.47
N LEU A 73 7.83 -8.76 -2.76
CA LEU A 73 6.74 -8.49 -3.71
C LEU A 73 5.87 -9.73 -3.94
N ASP A 74 6.49 -10.90 -4.03
CA ASP A 74 5.76 -12.18 -4.13
C ASP A 74 5.01 -12.48 -2.84
N LEU A 75 5.63 -12.19 -1.69
CA LEU A 75 4.97 -12.30 -0.39
C LEU A 75 3.74 -11.40 -0.30
N LEU A 76 3.84 -10.13 -0.72
CA LEU A 76 2.71 -9.21 -0.77
C LEU A 76 1.58 -9.76 -1.65
N ASN A 77 1.91 -10.22 -2.86
CA ASN A 77 0.92 -10.84 -3.77
C ASN A 77 0.25 -12.07 -3.13
N GLY A 78 1.00 -12.90 -2.43
CA GLY A 78 0.46 -14.04 -1.69
C GLY A 78 -0.50 -13.63 -0.57
N VAL A 79 -0.17 -12.59 0.19
CA VAL A 79 -1.03 -12.03 1.24
C VAL A 79 -2.32 -11.47 0.63
N LEU A 80 -2.23 -10.70 -0.47
CA LEU A 80 -3.39 -10.16 -1.19
C LEU A 80 -4.36 -11.27 -1.61
N GLY A 81 -3.86 -12.35 -2.20
CA GLY A 81 -4.67 -13.49 -2.62
C GLY A 81 -5.38 -14.21 -1.45
N ASN A 82 -4.88 -14.06 -0.23
CA ASN A 82 -5.49 -14.63 0.97
C ASN A 82 -6.48 -13.67 1.67
N ILE A 83 -6.53 -12.39 1.29
CA ILE A 83 -7.48 -11.41 1.82
C ILE A 83 -8.66 -11.23 0.88
N MET A 84 -8.40 -11.03 -0.42
CA MET A 84 -9.41 -10.69 -1.41
C MET A 84 -10.49 -11.76 -1.53
N GLY A 85 -11.75 -11.33 -1.38
CA GLY A 85 -12.92 -12.18 -1.43
C GLY A 85 -13.06 -13.15 -0.24
N ARG A 86 -12.24 -13.01 0.82
CA ARG A 86 -12.22 -13.93 1.98
C ARG A 86 -12.57 -13.24 3.30
N THR A 87 -13.06 -12.01 3.24
CA THR A 87 -13.43 -11.23 4.41
C THR A 87 -14.94 -11.01 4.49
N ILE A 88 -15.46 -10.81 5.71
CA ILE A 88 -16.91 -10.64 5.93
C ILE A 88 -17.42 -9.33 5.32
N CYS A 89 -16.62 -8.28 5.39
CA CYS A 89 -16.97 -6.97 4.84
C CYS A 89 -15.95 -6.49 3.81
N ALA A 90 -16.27 -5.42 3.10
CA ALA A 90 -15.44 -4.88 2.03
C ALA A 90 -14.10 -4.27 2.48
N LEU A 91 -13.85 -4.11 3.79
CA LEU A 91 -12.62 -3.48 4.27
C LEU A 91 -11.37 -4.27 3.84
N GLY A 92 -11.42 -5.61 3.86
CA GLY A 92 -10.31 -6.44 3.43
C GLY A 92 -9.96 -6.23 1.95
N ASP A 93 -10.97 -6.23 1.09
CA ASP A 93 -10.77 -5.95 -0.34
C ASP A 93 -10.30 -4.51 -0.57
N ALA A 94 -10.88 -3.54 0.15
CA ALA A 94 -10.47 -2.14 0.09
C ALA A 94 -9.02 -1.90 0.56
N ALA A 95 -8.52 -2.74 1.47
CA ALA A 95 -7.11 -2.72 1.89
C ALA A 95 -6.19 -3.36 0.85
N ALA A 96 -6.63 -4.44 0.21
CA ALA A 96 -5.82 -5.21 -0.73
C ALA A 96 -5.71 -4.58 -2.12
N LEU A 97 -6.79 -4.01 -2.64
CA LEU A 97 -6.85 -3.40 -3.98
C LEU A 97 -5.82 -2.28 -4.20
N PRO A 98 -5.61 -1.32 -3.28
CA PRO A 98 -4.55 -0.33 -3.43
C PRO A 98 -3.17 -0.96 -3.52
N VAL A 99 -2.84 -1.93 -2.67
CA VAL A 99 -1.55 -2.63 -2.71
C VAL A 99 -1.33 -3.29 -4.07
N GLN A 100 -2.33 -4.01 -4.58
CA GLN A 100 -2.29 -4.62 -5.91
C GLN A 100 -2.07 -3.57 -7.01
N SER A 101 -2.77 -2.45 -6.95
CA SER A 101 -2.65 -1.35 -7.92
C SER A 101 -1.27 -0.69 -7.88
N PHE A 102 -0.74 -0.42 -6.69
CA PHE A 102 0.60 0.16 -6.54
C PHE A 102 1.67 -0.78 -7.06
N LEU A 103 1.60 -2.08 -6.77
CA LEU A 103 2.55 -3.05 -7.31
C LEU A 103 2.48 -3.15 -8.83
N LYS A 104 1.27 -3.06 -9.41
CA LYS A 104 1.06 -3.08 -10.87
C LYS A 104 1.65 -1.86 -11.57
N HIS A 105 1.47 -0.67 -11.02
CA HIS A 105 1.82 0.59 -11.68
C HIS A 105 3.19 1.13 -11.28
N PHE A 106 3.64 0.85 -10.05
CA PHE A 106 4.88 1.37 -9.47
C PHE A 106 5.84 0.26 -9.01
N GLY A 107 5.65 -0.98 -9.46
CA GLY A 107 6.46 -2.13 -9.03
C GLY A 107 7.98 -1.90 -9.12
N LYS A 108 8.44 -1.19 -10.16
CA LYS A 108 9.86 -0.84 -10.33
C LYS A 108 10.42 0.03 -9.21
N GLU A 109 9.59 0.90 -8.62
CA GLU A 109 10.00 1.72 -7.49
C GLU A 109 10.17 0.88 -6.23
N PHE A 110 9.31 -0.12 -6.03
CA PHE A 110 9.45 -1.10 -4.95
C PHE A 110 10.70 -1.97 -5.13
N GLU A 111 10.96 -2.45 -6.34
CA GLU A 111 12.19 -3.19 -6.68
C GLU A 111 13.43 -2.35 -6.37
N TYR A 112 13.43 -1.08 -6.76
CA TYR A 112 14.53 -0.16 -6.48
C TYR A 112 14.79 -0.03 -4.97
N HIS A 113 13.75 0.15 -4.14
CA HIS A 113 13.89 0.21 -2.68
C HIS A 113 14.48 -1.07 -2.09
N ILE A 114 14.09 -2.23 -2.64
CA ILE A 114 14.60 -3.53 -2.19
C ILE A 114 16.08 -3.70 -2.55
N GLU A 115 16.46 -3.31 -3.77
CA GLU A 115 17.81 -3.50 -4.28
C GLU A 115 18.80 -2.49 -3.70
N HIS A 116 18.44 -1.21 -3.70
CA HIS A 116 19.32 -0.11 -3.32
C HIS A 116 19.22 0.28 -1.85
N LYS A 117 18.23 -0.25 -1.10
CA LYS A 117 17.97 0.09 0.32
C LYS A 117 17.73 1.58 0.54
N SER A 118 17.27 2.28 -0.48
CA SER A 118 17.06 3.72 -0.48
C SER A 118 15.90 4.10 -1.40
N CYS A 119 15.27 5.24 -1.12
CA CYS A 119 14.24 5.81 -1.96
C CYS A 119 14.84 6.37 -3.27
N LEU A 120 14.08 6.27 -4.36
CA LEU A 120 14.41 6.87 -5.65
C LEU A 120 14.30 8.40 -5.61
N VAL A 121 13.38 8.91 -4.79
CA VAL A 121 13.20 10.35 -4.58
C VAL A 121 14.20 10.84 -3.53
N PRO A 122 15.04 11.86 -3.84
CA PRO A 122 15.97 12.42 -2.88
C PRO A 122 15.28 12.96 -1.62
N LYS A 123 15.88 12.76 -0.45
CA LYS A 123 15.27 13.13 0.83
C LYS A 123 14.99 14.62 1.00
N ASP A 124 15.76 15.46 0.33
CA ASP A 124 15.65 16.93 0.36
C ASP A 124 14.43 17.44 -0.43
N VAL A 125 13.98 16.69 -1.42
CA VAL A 125 12.78 17.01 -2.23
C VAL A 125 11.58 16.13 -1.90
N GLN A 126 11.80 15.02 -1.18
CA GLN A 126 10.74 14.09 -0.83
C GLN A 126 9.71 14.77 0.07
N TRP A 127 8.43 14.63 -0.27
CA TRP A 127 7.35 15.06 0.61
C TRP A 127 7.46 14.38 1.99
N ALA A 128 7.66 15.21 3.01
CA ALA A 128 7.95 14.72 4.37
C ALA A 128 6.75 14.03 5.05
N GLY A 129 5.56 14.10 4.46
CA GLY A 129 4.34 13.65 5.11
C GLY A 129 4.11 14.39 6.41
N SER A 130 2.98 15.00 6.63
CA SER A 130 2.67 15.62 7.92
C SER A 130 2.84 14.58 9.03
N GLY A 131 3.73 14.84 9.98
CA GLY A 131 4.25 14.02 11.07
C GLY A 131 3.30 13.13 11.88
N PHE A 132 2.63 12.21 11.24
CA PHE A 132 1.77 11.21 11.89
C PHE A 132 2.51 9.96 12.38
N HIS A 133 3.83 9.90 12.21
CA HIS A 133 4.64 8.83 12.78
C HIS A 133 5.49 9.33 13.95
N LYS A 134 4.85 9.54 15.09
CA LYS A 134 5.48 9.08 16.33
C LYS A 134 5.03 7.64 16.51
N ALA A 135 5.76 6.72 15.87
CA ALA A 135 5.66 5.32 16.20
C ALA A 135 6.00 5.19 17.69
N THR A 136 5.02 4.86 18.46
CA THR A 136 5.28 4.20 19.74
C THR A 136 5.88 2.85 19.39
N ALA A 137 7.17 2.72 19.69
CA ALA A 137 7.91 1.47 19.66
C ALA A 137 7.22 0.41 20.49
#